data_080683cd804153ec4c102b24bb1e3786
#
_entry.id   080683cd804153ec4c102b24bb1e3786
#
_cell.length_a   1.000
_cell.length_b   1.000
_cell.length_c   1.000
_cell.angle_alpha   90.00
_cell.angle_beta   90.00
_cell.angle_gamma   90.00
#
_symmetry.space_group_name_H-M   'P 1'
#
loop_
_entity.id
_entity.type
_entity.pdbx_description
1 polymer ?
#
loop_
_entity_poly.entity_id
_entity_poly.type
_entity_poly.pdbx_seq_one_letter_code
_entity_poly.pdbx_strand_id
1 'polypeptide(L)'
;AGVKTSDGRTVTFGYDALGRRVSKTVDGTVHRFGWDGNVVLHEWDIEEAERPKLVTDETGREEYDGTEKPANLVTWVYDGTSFTPVAKVTDGERYTIVHDYLGTPTQAYDSKGELVWEMLLDVYGKVEKCHGDRTLVPFRYQGQYEDEETGLYYNRFRYYSPKMGMYISSDPIGLAGGNPTLY
;
A
#
# COMPACT_ATOMS: atom_id res chain seq x y z
N ALA A 1 10.26 9.15 6.49
CA ALA A 1 11.14 7.97 6.51
C ALA A 1 11.52 7.60 5.07
N GLY A 2 12.65 6.89 4.87
CA GLY A 2 13.08 6.52 3.52
C GLY A 2 13.98 5.29 3.53
N VAL A 3 14.02 4.60 2.38
CA VAL A 3 14.81 3.39 2.13
C VAL A 3 15.60 3.58 0.84
N LYS A 4 16.88 3.20 0.83
CA LYS A 4 17.63 3.03 -0.42
C LYS A 4 17.50 1.59 -0.88
N THR A 5 17.07 1.42 -2.12
CA THR A 5 16.96 0.11 -2.76
C THR A 5 18.33 -0.37 -3.26
N SER A 6 18.45 -1.65 -3.56
CA SER A 6 19.71 -2.24 -4.04
C SER A 6 20.16 -1.71 -5.41
N ASP A 7 19.24 -1.19 -6.21
CA ASP A 7 19.49 -0.55 -7.51
C ASP A 7 19.83 0.95 -7.39
N GLY A 8 19.90 1.48 -6.16
CA GLY A 8 20.33 2.86 -5.85
C GLY A 8 19.19 3.88 -5.82
N ARG A 9 17.95 3.51 -6.11
CA ARG A 9 16.79 4.40 -5.97
C ARG A 9 16.53 4.74 -4.51
N THR A 10 15.89 5.87 -4.27
CA THR A 10 15.44 6.27 -2.94
C THR A 10 13.91 6.28 -2.91
N VAL A 11 13.34 5.50 -2.01
CA VAL A 11 11.90 5.49 -1.73
C VAL A 11 11.67 6.23 -0.42
N THR A 12 10.80 7.24 -0.42
CA THR A 12 10.44 7.99 0.78
C THR A 12 8.97 7.77 1.14
N PHE A 13 8.67 7.83 2.43
CA PHE A 13 7.33 7.58 2.95
C PHE A 13 6.86 8.73 3.84
N GLY A 14 5.62 9.17 3.63
CA GLY A 14 4.91 10.12 4.49
C GLY A 14 3.83 9.41 5.30
N TYR A 15 3.63 9.88 6.54
CA TYR A 15 2.66 9.30 7.48
C TYR A 15 1.79 10.40 8.07
N ASP A 16 0.55 10.07 8.41
CA ASP A 16 -0.32 10.95 9.17
C ASP A 16 -0.06 10.84 10.70
N ALA A 17 -0.79 11.64 11.47
CA ALA A 17 -0.69 11.65 12.93
C ALA A 17 -1.14 10.33 13.60
N LEU A 18 -1.87 9.47 12.87
CA LEU A 18 -2.28 8.15 13.32
C LEU A 18 -1.30 7.04 12.91
N GLY A 19 -0.16 7.40 12.30
CA GLY A 19 0.85 6.48 11.81
C GLY A 19 0.45 5.72 10.54
N ARG A 20 -0.61 6.13 9.82
CA ARG A 20 -0.99 5.55 8.53
C ARG A 20 -0.14 6.16 7.44
N ARG A 21 0.39 5.35 6.54
CA ARG A 21 1.14 5.82 5.39
C ARG A 21 0.20 6.53 4.41
N VAL A 22 0.43 7.81 4.18
CA VAL A 22 -0.36 8.65 3.27
C VAL A 22 0.33 8.93 1.95
N SER A 23 1.64 8.64 1.87
CA SER A 23 2.36 8.75 0.60
C SER A 23 3.58 7.85 0.52
N LYS A 24 3.92 7.45 -0.70
CA LYS A 24 5.18 6.83 -1.10
C LYS A 24 5.71 7.60 -2.30
N THR A 25 6.95 8.09 -2.25
CA THR A 25 7.58 8.81 -3.37
C THR A 25 8.75 8.01 -3.89
N VAL A 26 8.78 7.78 -5.19
CA VAL A 26 9.84 7.13 -5.92
C VAL A 26 9.91 7.67 -7.35
N ASP A 27 11.11 7.93 -7.84
CA ASP A 27 11.39 8.36 -9.22
C ASP A 27 10.53 9.55 -9.69
N GLY A 28 10.26 10.52 -8.78
CA GLY A 28 9.48 11.73 -9.07
C GLY A 28 7.96 11.54 -9.05
N THR A 29 7.46 10.33 -8.80
CA THR A 29 6.05 10.05 -8.61
C THR A 29 5.71 9.91 -7.13
N VAL A 30 4.66 10.57 -6.68
CA VAL A 30 4.10 10.46 -5.34
C VAL A 30 2.85 9.61 -5.41
N HIS A 31 2.93 8.39 -4.92
CA HIS A 31 1.78 7.52 -4.73
C HIS A 31 1.07 7.85 -3.42
N ARG A 32 -0.21 8.16 -3.48
CA ARG A 32 -1.04 8.58 -2.36
C ARG A 32 -1.95 7.47 -1.86
N PHE A 33 -2.23 7.48 -0.57
CA PHE A 33 -3.12 6.53 0.09
C PHE A 33 -4.20 7.28 0.88
N GLY A 34 -5.46 7.09 0.48
CA GLY A 34 -6.64 7.53 1.21
C GLY A 34 -7.18 6.37 2.05
N TRP A 35 -7.44 6.62 3.32
CA TRP A 35 -7.82 5.60 4.29
C TRP A 35 -9.28 5.73 4.72
N ASP A 36 -9.95 4.58 4.83
CA ASP A 36 -11.17 4.43 5.62
C ASP A 36 -10.86 3.58 6.86
N GLY A 37 -10.87 4.21 8.03
CA GLY A 37 -10.44 3.55 9.26
C GLY A 37 -9.02 2.97 9.15
N ASN A 38 -8.94 1.66 9.03
CA ASN A 38 -7.69 0.90 9.01
C ASN A 38 -7.36 0.26 7.65
N VAL A 39 -8.18 0.49 6.62
CA VAL A 39 -7.97 -0.03 5.27
C VAL A 39 -7.67 1.09 4.28
N VAL A 40 -6.85 0.82 3.28
CA VAL A 40 -6.60 1.73 2.16
C VAL A 40 -7.83 1.70 1.26
N LEU A 41 -8.58 2.80 1.19
CA LEU A 41 -9.77 2.90 0.35
C LEU A 41 -9.45 3.39 -1.05
N HIS A 42 -8.60 4.42 -1.15
CA HIS A 42 -8.22 5.03 -2.41
C HIS A 42 -6.70 5.10 -2.55
N GLU A 43 -6.25 4.97 -3.78
CA GLU A 43 -4.87 5.22 -4.18
C GLU A 43 -4.86 6.06 -5.45
N TRP A 44 -3.89 6.98 -5.57
CA TRP A 44 -3.68 7.78 -6.77
C TRP A 44 -2.25 8.25 -6.86
N ASP A 45 -1.85 8.61 -8.07
CA ASP A 45 -0.53 9.16 -8.34
C ASP A 45 -0.60 10.67 -8.60
N ILE A 46 0.46 11.38 -8.22
CA ILE A 46 0.74 12.75 -8.62
C ILE A 46 2.21 12.87 -8.98
N GLU A 47 2.53 13.75 -9.91
CA GLU A 47 3.92 14.13 -10.16
C GLU A 47 4.45 14.98 -8.99
N GLU A 48 5.60 14.64 -8.44
CA GLU A 48 6.19 15.36 -7.30
C GLU A 48 6.42 16.84 -7.62
N ALA A 49 6.77 17.14 -8.87
CA ALA A 49 6.97 18.51 -9.35
C ALA A 49 5.68 19.35 -9.36
N GLU A 50 4.51 18.70 -9.49
CA GLU A 50 3.19 19.35 -9.50
C GLU A 50 2.51 19.35 -8.12
N ARG A 51 3.20 18.85 -7.10
CA ARG A 51 2.66 18.82 -5.74
C ARG A 51 2.42 20.24 -5.22
N PRO A 52 1.20 20.57 -4.75
CA PRO A 52 0.93 21.87 -4.15
C PRO A 52 1.87 22.17 -2.99
N LYS A 53 2.37 23.39 -2.96
CA LYS A 53 3.30 23.86 -1.91
C LYS A 53 2.53 24.71 -0.92
N LEU A 54 2.92 24.59 0.34
CA LEU A 54 2.44 25.48 1.38
C LEU A 54 3.07 26.86 1.17
N VAL A 55 2.25 27.88 0.98
CA VAL A 55 2.66 29.28 0.83
C VAL A 55 2.01 30.12 1.94
N THR A 56 2.72 31.14 2.38
CA THR A 56 2.23 32.07 3.40
C THR A 56 1.81 33.36 2.71
N ASP A 57 0.55 33.77 2.92
CA ASP A 57 0.04 35.04 2.39
C ASP A 57 0.57 36.27 3.16
N GLU A 58 0.22 37.46 2.69
CA GLU A 58 0.66 38.73 3.30
C GLU A 58 0.12 38.93 4.74
N THR A 59 -0.88 38.16 5.14
CA THR A 59 -1.47 38.18 6.49
C THR A 59 -0.84 37.16 7.45
N GLY A 60 0.08 36.33 6.96
CA GLY A 60 0.71 35.26 7.71
C GLY A 60 -0.11 33.96 7.75
N ARG A 61 -1.18 33.85 6.95
CA ARG A 61 -1.95 32.62 6.82
C ARG A 61 -1.28 31.67 5.85
N GLU A 62 -1.17 30.42 6.24
CA GLU A 62 -0.63 29.34 5.40
C GLU A 62 -1.76 28.67 4.61
N GLU A 63 -1.58 28.57 3.30
CA GLU A 63 -2.47 27.82 2.41
C GLU A 63 -1.68 27.14 1.29
N TYR A 64 -2.28 26.14 0.64
CA TYR A 64 -1.63 25.51 -0.52
C TYR A 64 -1.86 26.36 -1.77
N ASP A 65 -0.81 26.47 -2.63
CA ASP A 65 -0.84 27.24 -3.88
C ASP A 65 -1.65 26.55 -5.01
N GLY A 66 -2.28 25.43 -4.71
CA GLY A 66 -3.12 24.69 -5.65
C GLY A 66 -3.76 23.46 -5.02
N THR A 67 -4.34 22.62 -5.87
CA THR A 67 -4.92 21.31 -5.52
C THR A 67 -4.16 20.20 -6.24
N GLU A 68 -4.03 19.04 -5.60
CA GLU A 68 -3.49 17.85 -6.25
C GLU A 68 -4.36 17.44 -7.45
N LYS A 69 -3.70 17.00 -8.53
CA LYS A 69 -4.37 16.45 -9.72
C LYS A 69 -4.17 14.93 -9.71
N PRO A 70 -5.12 14.17 -9.19
CA PRO A 70 -5.01 12.72 -9.12
C PRO A 70 -4.93 12.10 -10.53
N ALA A 71 -4.00 11.19 -10.72
CA ALA A 71 -3.93 10.29 -11.86
C ALA A 71 -4.02 8.85 -11.35
N ASN A 72 -4.42 7.92 -12.22
CA ASN A 72 -4.45 6.49 -11.91
C ASN A 72 -5.26 6.15 -10.65
N LEU A 73 -6.40 6.82 -10.46
CA LEU A 73 -7.24 6.60 -9.27
C LEU A 73 -7.69 5.14 -9.18
N VAL A 74 -7.40 4.54 -8.05
CA VAL A 74 -7.85 3.20 -7.66
C VAL A 74 -8.77 3.31 -6.45
N THR A 75 -9.86 2.57 -6.46
CA THR A 75 -10.74 2.38 -5.30
C THR A 75 -10.80 0.90 -4.97
N TRP A 76 -10.52 0.57 -3.72
CA TRP A 76 -10.65 -0.78 -3.18
C TRP A 76 -11.98 -0.97 -2.49
N VAL A 77 -12.59 -2.12 -2.69
CA VAL A 77 -13.83 -2.53 -2.01
C VAL A 77 -13.49 -3.70 -1.10
N TYR A 78 -13.95 -3.65 0.14
CA TYR A 78 -13.70 -4.67 1.15
C TYR A 78 -14.96 -5.42 1.55
N ASP A 79 -14.80 -6.64 2.06
CA ASP A 79 -15.91 -7.43 2.61
C ASP A 79 -16.25 -6.91 4.02
N GLY A 80 -17.32 -6.13 4.11
CA GLY A 80 -17.79 -5.54 5.36
C GLY A 80 -16.73 -4.69 6.04
N THR A 81 -16.42 -5.00 7.30
CA THR A 81 -15.39 -4.32 8.11
C THR A 81 -14.06 -5.06 8.15
N SER A 82 -13.87 -6.06 7.28
CA SER A 82 -12.66 -6.88 7.22
C SER A 82 -11.52 -6.16 6.48
N PHE A 83 -10.33 -6.75 6.53
CA PHE A 83 -9.18 -6.34 5.71
C PHE A 83 -9.13 -7.08 4.36
N THR A 84 -10.21 -7.77 3.97
CA THR A 84 -10.25 -8.60 2.79
C THR A 84 -10.75 -7.80 1.59
N PRO A 85 -9.91 -7.48 0.61
CA PRO A 85 -10.32 -6.77 -0.59
C PRO A 85 -11.09 -7.74 -1.51
N VAL A 86 -12.29 -7.33 -1.95
CA VAL A 86 -13.15 -8.13 -2.84
C VAL A 86 -13.25 -7.54 -4.24
N ALA A 87 -12.90 -6.26 -4.42
CA ALA A 87 -12.82 -5.66 -5.74
C ALA A 87 -11.82 -4.50 -5.79
N LYS A 88 -11.30 -4.26 -7.01
CA LYS A 88 -10.53 -3.08 -7.41
C LYS A 88 -11.29 -2.37 -8.52
N VAL A 89 -11.46 -1.06 -8.38
CA VAL A 89 -12.10 -0.20 -9.38
C VAL A 89 -11.11 0.87 -9.82
N THR A 90 -10.95 1.03 -11.12
CA THR A 90 -10.16 2.08 -11.77
C THR A 90 -11.04 2.85 -12.76
N ASP A 91 -10.51 3.89 -13.41
CA ASP A 91 -11.28 4.68 -14.37
C ASP A 91 -11.80 3.88 -15.58
N GLY A 92 -11.17 2.79 -15.96
CA GLY A 92 -11.53 2.00 -17.15
C GLY A 92 -11.95 0.57 -16.84
N GLU A 93 -11.61 0.03 -15.68
CA GLU A 93 -11.75 -1.40 -15.40
C GLU A 93 -12.21 -1.68 -13.97
N ARG A 94 -12.84 -2.84 -13.82
CA ARG A 94 -13.24 -3.40 -12.53
C ARG A 94 -12.74 -4.82 -12.44
N TYR A 95 -12.13 -5.12 -11.31
CA TYR A 95 -11.61 -6.45 -11.04
C TYR A 95 -12.32 -7.04 -9.82
N THR A 96 -12.82 -8.27 -9.96
CA THR A 96 -13.31 -9.06 -8.82
C THR A 96 -12.14 -9.83 -8.23
N ILE A 97 -11.95 -9.74 -6.92
CA ILE A 97 -10.85 -10.40 -6.21
C ILE A 97 -11.41 -11.59 -5.44
N VAL A 98 -10.79 -12.74 -5.66
CA VAL A 98 -11.06 -13.98 -4.91
C VAL A 98 -9.94 -14.16 -3.90
N HIS A 99 -10.31 -14.60 -2.71
CA HIS A 99 -9.40 -14.80 -1.59
C HIS A 99 -9.54 -16.20 -0.99
N ASP A 100 -8.53 -16.63 -0.25
CA ASP A 100 -8.60 -17.84 0.55
C ASP A 100 -9.46 -17.65 1.82
N TYR A 101 -9.56 -18.68 2.64
CA TYR A 101 -10.35 -18.65 3.88
C TYR A 101 -9.77 -17.72 4.97
N LEU A 102 -8.53 -17.27 4.82
CA LEU A 102 -7.89 -16.28 5.69
C LEU A 102 -8.06 -14.84 5.18
N GLY A 103 -8.69 -14.65 4.00
CA GLY A 103 -8.85 -13.35 3.37
C GLY A 103 -7.63 -12.88 2.57
N THR A 104 -6.69 -13.79 2.25
CA THR A 104 -5.56 -13.51 1.39
C THR A 104 -6.00 -13.53 -0.07
N PRO A 105 -5.77 -12.46 -0.87
CA PRO A 105 -6.08 -12.47 -2.28
C PRO A 105 -5.29 -13.56 -3.03
N THR A 106 -5.99 -14.35 -3.84
CA THR A 106 -5.39 -15.45 -4.62
C THR A 106 -5.59 -15.30 -6.11
N GLN A 107 -6.70 -14.70 -6.54
CA GLN A 107 -7.02 -14.50 -7.96
C GLN A 107 -7.75 -13.18 -8.17
N ALA A 108 -7.62 -12.61 -9.38
CA ALA A 108 -8.45 -11.50 -9.82
C ALA A 108 -8.95 -11.73 -11.25
N TYR A 109 -10.20 -11.34 -11.47
CA TYR A 109 -10.91 -11.47 -12.73
C TYR A 109 -11.34 -10.10 -13.22
N ASP A 110 -11.22 -9.85 -14.52
CA ASP A 110 -11.68 -8.61 -15.15
C ASP A 110 -13.21 -8.56 -15.29
N SER A 111 -13.72 -7.48 -15.91
CA SER A 111 -15.17 -7.27 -16.15
C SER A 111 -15.79 -8.30 -17.09
N LYS A 112 -14.97 -9.06 -17.86
CA LYS A 112 -15.42 -10.13 -18.76
C LYS A 112 -15.40 -11.50 -18.06
N GLY A 113 -14.86 -11.57 -16.85
CA GLY A 113 -14.68 -12.82 -16.10
C GLY A 113 -13.43 -13.59 -16.53
N GLU A 114 -12.47 -12.94 -17.19
CA GLU A 114 -11.21 -13.55 -17.55
C GLU A 114 -10.22 -13.43 -16.37
N LEU A 115 -9.49 -14.52 -16.08
CA LEU A 115 -8.45 -14.53 -15.04
C LEU A 115 -7.28 -13.67 -15.51
N VAL A 116 -7.03 -12.54 -14.83
CA VAL A 116 -5.98 -11.59 -15.19
C VAL A 116 -4.84 -11.54 -14.17
N TRP A 117 -5.06 -12.10 -13.00
CA TRP A 117 -4.05 -12.18 -11.95
C TRP A 117 -4.29 -13.40 -11.06
N GLU A 118 -3.20 -14.07 -10.70
CA GLU A 118 -3.20 -15.17 -9.74
C GLU A 118 -1.89 -15.16 -8.96
N MET A 119 -1.95 -15.41 -7.65
CA MET A 119 -0.79 -15.41 -6.78
C MET A 119 -0.81 -16.54 -5.78
N LEU A 120 0.35 -17.15 -5.61
CA LEU A 120 0.63 -18.13 -4.57
C LEU A 120 1.73 -17.59 -3.66
N LEU A 121 1.46 -17.62 -2.35
CA LEU A 121 2.42 -17.26 -1.31
C LEU A 121 2.93 -18.51 -0.60
N ASP A 122 4.19 -18.47 -0.17
CA ASP A 122 4.73 -19.46 0.76
C ASP A 122 4.24 -19.17 2.20
N VAL A 123 4.62 -20.03 3.14
CA VAL A 123 4.22 -19.92 4.56
C VAL A 123 4.70 -18.64 5.26
N TYR A 124 5.66 -17.94 4.69
CA TYR A 124 6.17 -16.65 5.18
C TYR A 124 5.60 -15.45 4.42
N GLY A 125 4.64 -15.68 3.51
CA GLY A 125 4.03 -14.63 2.69
C GLY A 125 4.88 -14.19 1.50
N LYS A 126 6.00 -14.85 1.21
CA LYS A 126 6.80 -14.57 0.02
C LYS A 126 6.07 -15.08 -1.21
N VAL A 127 6.04 -14.26 -2.27
CA VAL A 127 5.46 -14.67 -3.55
C VAL A 127 6.28 -15.83 -4.15
N GLU A 128 5.64 -16.97 -4.29
CA GLU A 128 6.20 -18.18 -4.92
C GLU A 128 5.89 -18.23 -6.42
N LYS A 129 4.64 -17.90 -6.77
CA LYS A 129 4.19 -17.80 -8.17
C LYS A 129 3.27 -16.60 -8.33
N CYS A 130 3.37 -15.96 -9.50
CA CYS A 130 2.48 -14.88 -9.90
C CYS A 130 2.19 -15.01 -11.40
N HIS A 131 0.90 -14.93 -11.75
CA HIS A 131 0.44 -14.75 -13.12
C HIS A 131 -0.13 -13.33 -13.24
N GLY A 132 0.12 -12.66 -14.36
CA GLY A 132 -0.28 -11.28 -14.58
C GLY A 132 0.64 -10.27 -13.89
N ASP A 133 0.18 -9.02 -13.83
CA ASP A 133 0.92 -7.94 -13.19
C ASP A 133 0.88 -8.06 -11.67
N ARG A 134 2.05 -8.23 -11.05
CA ARG A 134 2.18 -8.39 -9.60
C ARG A 134 1.60 -7.23 -8.80
N THR A 135 1.61 -6.04 -9.36
CA THR A 135 1.12 -4.81 -8.74
C THR A 135 -0.39 -4.65 -8.84
N LEU A 136 -1.07 -5.47 -9.67
CA LEU A 136 -2.52 -5.38 -9.84
C LEU A 136 -3.26 -5.50 -8.52
N VAL A 137 -2.83 -6.44 -7.65
CA VAL A 137 -3.32 -6.60 -6.28
C VAL A 137 -2.12 -6.60 -5.33
N PRO A 138 -1.81 -5.48 -4.66
CA PRO A 138 -0.62 -5.35 -3.80
C PRO A 138 -0.80 -5.97 -2.41
N PHE A 139 -2.00 -6.41 -2.06
CA PHE A 139 -2.27 -7.01 -0.75
C PHE A 139 -1.69 -8.43 -0.66
N ARG A 140 -1.18 -8.76 0.53
CA ARG A 140 -0.62 -10.07 0.88
C ARG A 140 -1.45 -10.65 2.02
N TYR A 141 -0.87 -11.13 3.11
CA TYR A 141 -1.68 -11.50 4.28
C TYR A 141 -2.44 -10.28 4.81
N GLN A 142 -3.49 -10.50 5.59
CA GLN A 142 -4.38 -9.43 6.06
C GLN A 142 -3.61 -8.24 6.65
N GLY A 143 -3.89 -7.05 6.12
CA GLY A 143 -3.25 -5.80 6.53
C GLY A 143 -1.85 -5.56 5.95
N GLN A 144 -1.33 -6.46 5.11
CA GLN A 144 -0.04 -6.30 4.44
C GLN A 144 -0.21 -5.73 3.03
N TYR A 145 0.57 -4.70 2.72
CA TYR A 145 0.65 -4.07 1.41
C TYR A 145 2.08 -4.15 0.90
N GLU A 146 2.30 -4.79 -0.23
CA GLU A 146 3.63 -4.93 -0.82
C GLU A 146 4.11 -3.65 -1.47
N ASP A 147 5.34 -3.27 -1.16
CA ASP A 147 6.11 -2.26 -1.88
C ASP A 147 7.09 -2.97 -2.80
N GLU A 148 6.77 -3.03 -4.09
CA GLU A 148 7.58 -3.74 -5.09
C GLU A 148 9.03 -3.24 -5.11
N GLU A 149 9.24 -1.93 -4.98
CA GLU A 149 10.55 -1.28 -5.05
C GLU A 149 11.49 -1.74 -3.94
N THR A 150 10.94 -2.06 -2.76
CA THR A 150 11.72 -2.48 -1.59
C THR A 150 11.64 -3.97 -1.31
N GLY A 151 10.62 -4.63 -1.86
CA GLY A 151 10.28 -6.02 -1.55
C GLY A 151 9.81 -6.22 -0.10
N LEU A 152 9.45 -5.14 0.58
CA LEU A 152 8.91 -5.15 1.93
C LEU A 152 7.38 -5.04 1.90
N TYR A 153 6.72 -5.55 2.94
CA TYR A 153 5.29 -5.40 3.13
C TYR A 153 5.01 -4.39 4.25
N TYR A 154 4.36 -3.29 3.89
CA TYR A 154 3.87 -2.33 4.85
C TYR A 154 2.70 -2.93 5.63
N ASN A 155 2.81 -2.98 6.93
CA ASN A 155 1.78 -3.46 7.85
C ASN A 155 1.55 -2.40 8.93
N ARG A 156 0.95 -1.28 8.52
CA ARG A 156 0.64 -0.11 9.34
C ARG A 156 1.85 0.46 10.11
N PHE A 157 2.15 -0.05 11.27
CA PHE A 157 3.23 0.46 12.13
C PHE A 157 4.58 -0.19 11.87
N ARG A 158 4.60 -1.27 11.09
CA ARG A 158 5.79 -2.08 10.86
C ARG A 158 5.96 -2.42 9.39
N TYR A 159 7.18 -2.74 9.03
CA TYR A 159 7.51 -3.34 7.75
C TYR A 159 7.91 -4.80 7.97
N TYR A 160 7.36 -5.67 7.16
CA TYR A 160 7.63 -7.09 7.16
C TYR A 160 8.52 -7.46 5.96
N SER A 161 9.53 -8.29 6.20
CA SER A 161 10.37 -8.85 5.15
C SER A 161 9.97 -10.30 4.87
N PRO A 162 9.29 -10.60 3.76
CA PRO A 162 8.94 -11.98 3.42
C PRO A 162 10.18 -12.83 3.12
N LYS A 163 11.29 -12.20 2.74
CA LYS A 163 12.58 -12.89 2.55
C LYS A 163 13.18 -13.38 3.86
N MET A 164 12.98 -12.63 4.95
CA MET A 164 13.49 -12.97 6.28
C MET A 164 12.44 -13.70 7.13
N GLY A 165 11.17 -13.65 6.72
CA GLY A 165 10.05 -14.20 7.47
C GLY A 165 9.76 -13.46 8.78
N MET A 166 10.13 -12.16 8.88
CA MET A 166 10.00 -11.39 10.12
C MET A 166 9.80 -9.89 9.87
N TYR A 167 9.30 -9.19 10.88
CA TYR A 167 9.28 -7.73 10.88
C TYR A 167 10.70 -7.17 11.03
N ILE A 168 10.97 -6.05 10.34
CA ILE A 168 12.29 -5.38 10.36
C ILE A 168 12.32 -4.15 11.27
N SER A 169 11.23 -3.85 11.95
CA SER A 169 11.11 -2.78 12.94
C SER A 169 10.43 -3.31 14.20
N SER A 170 10.83 -2.78 15.34
CA SER A 170 10.25 -3.16 16.64
C SER A 170 8.76 -2.90 16.71
N ASP A 171 8.06 -3.73 17.46
CA ASP A 171 6.63 -3.53 17.72
C ASP A 171 6.43 -2.26 18.55
N PRO A 172 5.59 -1.31 18.12
CA PRO A 172 5.35 -0.07 18.87
C PRO A 172 4.72 -0.30 20.26
N ILE A 173 4.05 -1.44 20.48
CA ILE A 173 3.54 -1.81 21.80
C ILE A 173 4.59 -2.57 22.65
N GLY A 174 5.76 -2.85 22.09
CA GLY A 174 6.86 -3.51 22.79
C GLY A 174 6.45 -4.83 23.44
N LEU A 175 6.94 -5.08 24.64
CA LEU A 175 6.65 -6.32 25.38
C LEU A 175 5.17 -6.47 25.79
N ALA A 176 4.35 -5.42 25.72
CA ALA A 176 2.91 -5.51 26.01
C ALA A 176 2.15 -6.37 24.98
N GLY A 177 2.75 -6.61 23.79
CA GLY A 177 2.25 -7.54 22.79
C GLY A 177 2.37 -9.02 23.15
N GLY A 178 2.99 -9.34 24.27
CA GLY A 178 3.17 -10.73 24.75
C GLY A 178 4.25 -11.51 24.00
N ASN A 179 4.93 -10.89 23.04
CA ASN A 179 6.06 -11.50 22.34
C ASN A 179 7.38 -11.08 23.01
N PRO A 180 8.22 -12.03 23.48
CA PRO A 180 9.52 -11.71 24.08
C PRO A 180 10.54 -11.15 23.09
N THR A 181 10.33 -11.36 21.79
CA THR A 181 11.09 -10.71 20.71
C THR A 181 10.39 -9.40 20.34
N LEU A 182 11.13 -8.31 20.29
CA LEU A 182 10.60 -6.98 19.92
C LEU A 182 10.30 -6.86 18.39
N TYR A 183 10.43 -7.96 17.65
CA TYR A 183 10.33 -8.03 16.18
C TYR A 183 9.30 -9.07 15.76
#